data_23d3fa5107091bf7800623f8c9a24227
#
_entry.id   23d3fa5107091bf7800623f8c9a24227
#
_cell.length_a   1.000
_cell.length_b   1.000
_cell.length_c   1.000
_cell.angle_alpha   90.00
_cell.angle_beta   90.00
_cell.angle_gamma   90.00
#
_symmetry.space_group_name_H-M   'P 1'
#
loop_
_entity.id
_entity.type
_entity.pdbx_description
1 polymer ?
#
loop_
_entity_poly.entity_id
_entity_poly.type
_entity_poly.pdbx_seq_one_letter_code
_entity_poly.pdbx_strand_id
1 'polypeptide(L)'
;MKMKNVLESKPDISYKSAGKYEETRFEKIHNEIFRNSIEASKIVAQEIAALIRSKQAKKKSCVLGLATGSSPIKVYEELVRMHKEEGLSFSNVVTFNLDEYYPMTKENNQSYHYFMHQHLFNHIDIKPENVNIPDGTVAIDG
;
A
#
# COMPACT_ATOMS: atom_id res chain seq x y z
N MET A 1 39.13 6.35 -10.67
CA MET A 1 38.13 7.06 -9.86
C MET A 1 37.18 6.01 -9.27
N LYS A 2 37.37 5.63 -8.00
CA LYS A 2 36.54 4.59 -7.35
C LYS A 2 35.24 5.23 -6.88
N MET A 3 34.13 4.85 -7.50
CA MET A 3 32.78 5.14 -6.98
C MET A 3 32.64 4.46 -5.62
N LYS A 4 32.49 5.27 -4.56
CA LYS A 4 32.11 4.78 -3.25
C LYS A 4 30.64 4.35 -3.34
N ASN A 5 30.39 3.06 -3.16
CA ASN A 5 29.06 2.55 -2.83
C ASN A 5 28.61 3.22 -1.54
N VAL A 6 27.67 4.15 -1.65
CA VAL A 6 26.90 4.59 -0.51
C VAL A 6 25.91 3.46 -0.23
N LEU A 7 26.33 2.52 0.62
CA LEU A 7 25.42 1.64 1.31
C LEU A 7 24.51 2.57 2.15
N GLU A 8 23.28 2.77 1.68
CA GLU A 8 22.23 3.34 2.53
C GLU A 8 22.15 2.43 3.76
N SER A 9 22.68 2.94 4.86
CA SER A 9 22.56 2.29 6.15
C SER A 9 21.07 2.17 6.47
N LYS A 10 20.60 0.94 6.68
CA LYS A 10 19.30 0.72 7.34
C LYS A 10 19.25 1.63 8.57
N PRO A 11 18.13 2.33 8.81
CA PRO A 11 18.04 3.16 10.01
C PRO A 11 18.39 2.30 11.21
N ASP A 12 19.38 2.73 11.98
CA ASP A 12 19.79 2.05 13.20
C ASP A 12 18.70 2.30 14.26
N ILE A 13 17.70 1.45 14.24
CA ILE A 13 16.68 1.39 15.27
C ILE A 13 17.30 0.60 16.41
N SER A 14 18.18 1.25 17.15
CA SER A 14 18.72 0.68 18.36
C SER A 14 17.64 0.68 19.44
N TYR A 15 16.79 -0.34 19.44
CA TYR A 15 16.06 -0.71 20.62
C TYR A 15 17.06 -1.21 21.68
N LYS A 16 17.49 -0.31 22.53
CA LYS A 16 18.04 -0.70 23.83
C LYS A 16 16.88 -1.12 24.71
N SER A 17 16.33 -2.30 24.51
CA SER A 17 15.42 -2.89 25.48
C SER A 17 16.13 -3.99 26.24
N ALA A 18 16.49 -3.69 27.46
CA ALA A 18 16.67 -4.70 28.49
C ALA A 18 15.28 -5.33 28.73
N GLY A 19 14.82 -6.25 27.93
CA GLY A 19 13.49 -6.84 28.07
C GLY A 19 12.81 -7.17 26.76
N LYS A 20 13.53 -7.09 25.65
CA LYS A 20 12.96 -7.34 24.33
C LYS A 20 12.12 -8.63 24.24
N TYR A 21 12.53 -9.68 24.94
CA TYR A 21 11.80 -10.94 25.00
C TYR A 21 10.51 -10.82 25.84
N GLU A 22 10.55 -10.09 26.93
CA GLU A 22 9.40 -9.85 27.79
C GLU A 22 8.38 -8.90 27.14
N GLU A 23 8.85 -7.87 26.44
CA GLU A 23 8.01 -6.91 25.76
C GLU A 23 7.33 -7.52 24.51
N THR A 24 8.01 -8.39 23.77
CA THR A 24 7.51 -8.94 22.50
C THR A 24 6.86 -10.31 22.63
N ARG A 25 6.94 -10.99 23.77
CA ARG A 25 6.42 -12.35 23.94
C ARG A 25 4.90 -12.49 23.67
N PHE A 26 4.15 -11.40 23.78
CA PHE A 26 2.72 -11.35 23.50
C PHE A 26 2.40 -10.71 22.14
N GLU A 27 3.39 -10.17 21.45
CA GLU A 27 3.20 -9.62 20.12
C GLU A 27 3.04 -10.75 19.11
N LYS A 28 1.92 -10.71 18.39
CA LYS A 28 1.62 -11.67 17.32
C LYS A 28 1.76 -11.03 15.95
N ILE A 29 1.99 -9.73 15.91
CA ILE A 29 2.10 -8.92 14.70
C ILE A 29 3.44 -8.18 14.75
N HIS A 30 4.18 -8.22 13.66
CA HIS A 30 5.42 -7.45 13.52
C HIS A 30 5.12 -5.94 13.56
N ASN A 31 5.85 -5.22 14.42
CA ASN A 31 5.71 -3.78 14.59
C ASN A 31 7.04 -3.10 14.32
N GLU A 32 7.00 -2.03 13.54
CA GLU A 32 8.14 -1.14 13.31
C GLU A 32 7.74 0.30 13.63
N ILE A 33 8.65 1.05 14.27
CA ILE A 33 8.44 2.44 14.63
C ILE A 33 9.40 3.31 13.83
N PHE A 34 8.87 4.29 13.15
CA PHE A 34 9.62 5.23 12.30
C PHE A 34 9.62 6.63 12.89
N ARG A 35 10.59 7.45 12.49
CA ARG A 35 10.70 8.84 12.96
C ARG A 35 9.58 9.74 12.45
N ASN A 36 9.06 9.44 11.27
CA ASN A 36 7.98 10.19 10.65
C ASN A 36 7.19 9.33 9.66
N SER A 37 5.99 9.81 9.30
CA SER A 37 5.08 9.09 8.40
C SER A 37 5.59 8.96 6.96
N ILE A 38 6.47 9.84 6.50
CA ILE A 38 7.03 9.78 5.14
C ILE A 38 7.97 8.58 5.03
N GLU A 39 8.86 8.42 6.01
CA GLU A 39 9.77 7.28 6.07
C GLU A 39 9.01 5.95 6.17
N ALA A 40 8.04 5.88 7.06
CA ALA A 40 7.15 4.72 7.19
C ALA A 40 6.44 4.38 5.87
N SER A 41 5.87 5.39 5.20
CA SER A 41 5.16 5.20 3.94
C SER A 41 6.05 4.67 2.82
N LYS A 42 7.29 5.14 2.73
CA LYS A 42 8.27 4.63 1.76
C LYS A 42 8.60 3.16 2.00
N ILE A 43 8.82 2.77 3.24
CA ILE A 43 9.13 1.37 3.59
C ILE A 43 7.93 0.48 3.26
N VAL A 44 6.72 0.88 3.64
CA VAL A 44 5.49 0.13 3.29
C VAL A 44 5.33 -0.01 1.78
N ALA A 45 5.54 1.07 1.01
CA ALA A 45 5.46 1.01 -0.45
C ALA A 45 6.52 0.09 -1.05
N GLN A 46 7.75 0.09 -0.52
CA GLN A 46 8.82 -0.82 -0.95
C GLN A 46 8.46 -2.29 -0.69
N GLU A 47 7.89 -2.61 0.47
CA GLU A 47 7.44 -3.97 0.80
C GLU A 47 6.31 -4.43 -0.14
N ILE A 48 5.33 -3.56 -0.41
CA ILE A 48 4.27 -3.84 -1.38
C ILE A 48 4.86 -4.09 -2.77
N ALA A 49 5.76 -3.22 -3.24
CA ALA A 49 6.42 -3.37 -4.53
C ALA A 49 7.22 -4.67 -4.63
N ALA A 50 7.95 -5.03 -3.58
CA ALA A 50 8.70 -6.30 -3.51
C ALA A 50 7.76 -7.51 -3.60
N LEU A 51 6.62 -7.47 -2.91
CA LEU A 51 5.59 -8.51 -2.97
C LEU A 51 5.00 -8.64 -4.39
N ILE A 52 4.64 -7.52 -5.02
CA ILE A 52 4.12 -7.49 -6.40
C ILE A 52 5.12 -8.14 -7.35
N ARG A 53 6.39 -7.71 -7.33
CA ARG A 53 7.46 -8.26 -8.18
C ARG A 53 7.69 -9.75 -7.93
N SER A 54 7.69 -10.18 -6.66
CA SER A 54 7.86 -11.58 -6.29
C SER A 54 6.73 -12.46 -6.82
N LYS A 55 5.48 -12.00 -6.74
CA LYS A 55 4.32 -12.71 -7.30
C LYS A 55 4.37 -12.74 -8.83
N GLN A 56 4.75 -11.62 -9.44
CA GLN A 56 4.88 -11.52 -10.90
C GLN A 56 5.94 -12.48 -11.46
N ALA A 57 7.11 -12.58 -10.81
CA ALA A 57 8.15 -13.52 -11.20
C ALA A 57 7.69 -14.99 -11.15
N LYS A 58 6.73 -15.29 -10.27
CA LYS A 58 6.10 -16.61 -10.13
C LYS A 58 4.85 -16.78 -11.01
N LYS A 59 4.53 -15.81 -11.87
CA LYS A 59 3.30 -15.76 -12.69
C LYS A 59 2.02 -15.93 -11.86
N LYS A 60 1.99 -15.33 -10.68
CA LYS A 60 0.86 -15.34 -9.73
C LYS A 60 0.29 -13.95 -9.54
N SER A 61 -1.01 -13.90 -9.25
CA SER A 61 -1.67 -12.66 -8.84
C SER A 61 -1.17 -12.23 -7.46
N CYS A 62 -1.07 -10.91 -7.28
CA CYS A 62 -0.84 -10.26 -6.00
C CYS A 62 -2.14 -9.62 -5.53
N VAL A 63 -2.71 -10.09 -4.44
CA VAL A 63 -3.96 -9.55 -3.89
C VAL A 63 -3.63 -8.58 -2.77
N LEU A 64 -4.16 -7.37 -2.87
CA LEU A 64 -3.94 -6.29 -1.90
C LEU A 64 -5.26 -5.80 -1.31
N GLY A 65 -5.34 -5.74 0.00
CA GLY A 65 -6.35 -4.96 0.71
C GLY A 65 -5.91 -3.50 0.81
N LEU A 66 -6.75 -2.57 0.40
CA LEU A 66 -6.42 -1.14 0.37
C LEU A 66 -7.38 -0.35 1.25
N ALA A 67 -6.83 0.66 1.90
CA ALA A 67 -7.56 1.58 2.76
C ALA A 67 -7.72 2.95 2.12
N THR A 68 -8.72 3.71 2.56
CA THR A 68 -8.89 5.13 2.28
C THR A 68 -8.45 5.99 3.47
N GLY A 69 -8.59 7.29 3.34
CA GLY A 69 -8.20 8.25 4.37
C GLY A 69 -6.82 8.85 4.13
N SER A 70 -6.38 9.72 5.04
CA SER A 70 -5.13 10.47 4.89
C SER A 70 -3.86 9.63 5.06
N SER A 71 -3.92 8.58 5.86
CA SER A 71 -2.75 7.76 6.20
C SER A 71 -2.12 7.03 5.01
N PRO A 72 -2.88 6.38 4.10
CA PRO A 72 -2.29 5.66 2.99
C PRO A 72 -1.87 6.53 1.81
N ILE A 73 -2.23 7.82 1.75
CA ILE A 73 -1.94 8.69 0.59
C ILE A 73 -0.46 8.68 0.24
N LYS A 74 0.42 8.81 1.21
CA LYS A 74 1.87 8.82 0.99
C LYS A 74 2.40 7.48 0.46
N VAL A 75 1.78 6.38 0.85
CA VAL A 75 2.10 5.05 0.31
C VAL A 75 1.69 4.99 -1.17
N TYR A 76 0.50 5.49 -1.51
CA TYR A 76 0.01 5.51 -2.89
C TYR A 76 0.85 6.41 -3.78
N GLU A 77 1.22 7.60 -3.31
CA GLU A 77 2.13 8.51 -4.01
C GLU A 77 3.46 7.81 -4.35
N GLU A 78 4.03 7.08 -3.42
CA GLU A 78 5.30 6.37 -3.62
C GLU A 78 5.13 5.17 -4.59
N LEU A 79 4.03 4.43 -4.51
CA LEU A 79 3.72 3.35 -5.46
C LEU A 79 3.54 3.88 -6.88
N VAL A 80 2.87 5.03 -7.04
CA VAL A 80 2.73 5.71 -8.33
C VAL A 80 4.08 6.16 -8.86
N ARG A 81 4.94 6.72 -8.01
CA ARG A 81 6.31 7.08 -8.37
C ARG A 81 7.10 5.86 -8.86
N MET A 82 7.06 4.75 -8.12
CA MET A 82 7.72 3.51 -8.50
C MET A 82 7.20 2.96 -9.83
N HIS A 83 5.89 3.09 -10.10
CA HIS A 83 5.33 2.70 -11.40
C HIS A 83 5.92 3.54 -12.53
N LYS A 84 5.92 4.87 -12.38
CA LYS A 84 6.35 5.81 -13.42
C LYS A 84 7.86 5.83 -13.65
N GLU A 85 8.65 5.71 -12.57
CA GLU A 85 10.10 5.92 -12.61
C GLU A 85 10.91 4.62 -12.55
N GLU A 86 10.35 3.57 -11.93
CA GLU A 86 11.07 2.31 -11.69
C GLU A 86 10.44 1.11 -12.42
N GLY A 87 9.41 1.33 -13.23
CA GLY A 87 8.77 0.29 -14.03
C GLY A 87 8.01 -0.75 -13.18
N LEU A 88 7.53 -0.39 -11.99
CA LEU A 88 6.67 -1.28 -11.20
C LEU A 88 5.34 -1.48 -11.94
N SER A 89 5.05 -2.70 -12.37
CA SER A 89 3.77 -3.02 -13.03
C SER A 89 2.76 -3.58 -12.04
N PHE A 90 1.51 -3.14 -12.18
CA PHE A 90 0.35 -3.62 -11.42
C PHE A 90 -0.52 -4.58 -12.23
N SER A 91 -0.04 -5.05 -13.38
CA SER A 91 -0.82 -5.93 -14.28
C SER A 91 -1.23 -7.26 -13.66
N ASN A 92 -0.52 -7.73 -12.64
CA ASN A 92 -0.84 -8.94 -11.87
C ASN A 92 -1.52 -8.66 -10.53
N VAL A 93 -1.90 -7.41 -10.27
CA VAL A 93 -2.48 -7.00 -8.98
C VAL A 93 -4.00 -7.06 -9.05
N VAL A 94 -4.60 -7.56 -7.97
CA VAL A 94 -6.04 -7.52 -7.67
C VAL A 94 -6.21 -6.77 -6.35
N THR A 95 -7.11 -5.81 -6.31
CA THR A 95 -7.32 -4.98 -5.11
C THR A 95 -8.72 -5.14 -4.55
N PHE A 96 -8.82 -5.04 -3.23
CA PHE A 96 -10.07 -4.98 -2.49
C PHE A 96 -10.03 -3.80 -1.51
N ASN A 97 -11.03 -2.92 -1.59
CA ASN A 97 -11.29 -1.94 -0.54
C ASN A 97 -12.30 -2.51 0.46
N LEU A 98 -12.17 -2.12 1.72
CA LEU A 98 -12.95 -2.69 2.82
C LEU A 98 -14.40 -2.23 2.79
N ASP A 99 -14.63 -0.97 2.45
CA ASP A 99 -15.91 -0.30 2.61
C ASP A 99 -16.17 0.78 1.53
N GLU A 100 -17.41 1.24 1.49
CA GLU A 100 -17.86 2.44 0.79
C GLU A 100 -18.99 3.06 1.60
N TYR A 101 -19.23 4.36 1.42
CA TYR A 101 -20.39 5.03 1.99
C TYR A 101 -21.69 4.57 1.34
N TYR A 102 -22.79 4.62 2.11
CA TYR A 102 -24.13 4.34 1.65
C TYR A 102 -25.12 5.41 2.11
N PRO A 103 -25.99 5.93 1.25
CA PRO A 103 -25.96 5.78 -0.21
C PRO A 103 -24.86 6.63 -0.84
N MET A 104 -24.13 6.08 -1.81
CA MET A 104 -23.03 6.79 -2.46
C MET A 104 -22.87 6.36 -3.91
N THR A 105 -22.84 7.31 -4.84
CA THR A 105 -22.52 7.03 -6.24
C THR A 105 -21.00 7.11 -6.48
N LYS A 106 -20.53 6.36 -7.45
CA LYS A 106 -19.09 6.29 -7.79
C LYS A 106 -18.51 7.64 -8.23
N GLU A 107 -19.33 8.47 -8.84
CA GLU A 107 -18.97 9.79 -9.39
C GLU A 107 -18.89 10.88 -8.32
N ASN A 108 -19.45 10.62 -7.14
CA ASN A 108 -19.38 11.57 -6.04
C ASN A 108 -17.92 11.71 -5.57
N ASN A 109 -17.46 12.96 -5.46
CA ASN A 109 -16.08 13.26 -5.03
C ASN A 109 -15.78 12.88 -3.57
N GLN A 110 -16.78 12.51 -2.80
CA GLN A 110 -16.65 11.98 -1.44
C GLN A 110 -16.66 10.45 -1.39
N SER A 111 -16.90 9.77 -2.52
CA SER A 111 -16.86 8.30 -2.56
C SER A 111 -15.44 7.76 -2.41
N TYR A 112 -15.31 6.58 -1.84
CA TYR A 112 -14.03 5.87 -1.79
C TYR A 112 -13.61 5.38 -3.17
N HIS A 113 -14.57 5.11 -4.06
CA HIS A 113 -14.29 4.86 -5.47
C HIS A 113 -13.53 6.04 -6.10
N TYR A 114 -14.04 7.27 -5.94
CA TYR A 114 -13.37 8.48 -6.42
C TYR A 114 -11.99 8.66 -5.80
N PHE A 115 -11.89 8.52 -4.46
CA PHE A 115 -10.64 8.63 -3.72
C PHE A 115 -9.56 7.69 -4.28
N MET A 116 -9.89 6.41 -4.45
CA MET A 116 -8.93 5.41 -4.91
C MET A 116 -8.47 5.66 -6.34
N HIS A 117 -9.37 6.09 -7.22
CA HIS A 117 -9.02 6.45 -8.59
C HIS A 117 -8.12 7.69 -8.63
N GLN A 118 -8.44 8.71 -7.83
CA GLN A 118 -7.65 9.94 -7.76
C GLN A 118 -6.23 9.71 -7.22
N HIS A 119 -6.07 8.88 -6.19
CA HIS A 119 -4.79 8.71 -5.53
C HIS A 119 -3.94 7.56 -6.06
N LEU A 120 -4.54 6.56 -6.72
CA LEU A 120 -3.81 5.39 -7.17
C LEU A 120 -4.22 4.91 -8.57
N PHE A 121 -5.47 4.47 -8.79
CA PHE A 121 -5.80 3.65 -9.94
C PHE A 121 -5.68 4.37 -11.29
N ASN A 122 -5.92 5.67 -11.36
CA ASN A 122 -5.74 6.46 -12.59
C ASN A 122 -4.26 6.66 -12.98
N HIS A 123 -3.32 6.28 -12.13
CA HIS A 123 -1.90 6.57 -12.30
C HIS A 123 -1.04 5.32 -12.52
N ILE A 124 -1.64 4.12 -12.53
CA ILE A 124 -0.97 2.82 -12.63
C ILE A 124 -1.64 1.94 -13.69
N ASP A 125 -0.98 0.84 -14.07
CA ASP A 125 -1.42 -0.10 -15.10
C ASP A 125 -2.29 -1.25 -14.57
N ILE A 126 -3.02 -1.04 -13.47
CA ILE A 126 -3.95 -2.05 -12.95
C ILE A 126 -5.12 -2.24 -13.93
N LYS A 127 -5.54 -3.49 -14.11
CA LYS A 127 -6.70 -3.80 -14.95
C LYS A 127 -7.98 -3.41 -14.23
N PRO A 128 -8.93 -2.70 -14.88
CA PRO A 128 -10.18 -2.28 -14.24
C PRO A 128 -10.98 -3.42 -13.61
N GLU A 129 -10.99 -4.59 -14.25
CA GLU A 129 -11.66 -5.80 -13.73
C GLU A 129 -11.04 -6.37 -12.44
N ASN A 130 -9.84 -5.94 -12.11
CA ASN A 130 -9.13 -6.36 -10.88
C ASN A 130 -9.32 -5.38 -9.71
N VAL A 131 -10.05 -4.29 -9.92
CA VAL A 131 -10.36 -3.31 -8.86
C VAL A 131 -11.72 -3.65 -8.25
N ASN A 132 -11.72 -3.96 -6.96
CA ASN A 132 -12.93 -4.32 -6.23
C ASN A 132 -13.17 -3.30 -5.11
N ILE A 133 -14.22 -2.51 -5.26
CA ILE A 133 -14.70 -1.55 -4.26
C ILE A 133 -16.18 -1.84 -4.06
N PRO A 134 -16.69 -1.89 -2.82
CA PRO A 134 -18.11 -2.08 -2.56
C PRO A 134 -18.99 -1.05 -3.31
N ASP A 135 -20.16 -1.47 -3.74
CA ASP A 135 -21.10 -0.60 -4.44
C ASP A 135 -22.00 0.11 -3.43
N GLY A 136 -21.80 1.43 -3.29
CA GLY A 136 -22.58 2.27 -2.38
C GLY A 136 -24.03 2.56 -2.83
N THR A 137 -24.49 1.95 -3.93
CA THR A 137 -25.84 2.15 -4.46
C THR A 137 -26.73 0.91 -4.35
N VAL A 138 -26.18 -0.22 -3.89
CA VAL A 138 -26.96 -1.46 -3.73
C VAL A 138 -28.03 -1.29 -2.68
N ALA A 139 -29.29 -1.47 -3.06
CA ALA A 139 -30.41 -1.44 -2.13
C ALA A 139 -30.28 -2.57 -1.09
N ILE A 140 -30.49 -2.22 0.17
CA ILE A 140 -30.62 -3.23 1.23
C ILE A 140 -32.06 -3.72 1.17
N ASP A 141 -32.28 -4.81 0.48
CA ASP A 141 -33.57 -5.50 0.55
C ASP A 141 -33.72 -6.09 1.95
N GLY A 142 -34.74 -5.62 2.68
CA GLY A 142 -35.05 -6.04 4.03
C GLY A 142 -35.59 -7.48 4.09
#